data_3486e96ed6b09d33d387b0220c0a3e05
#
_entry.id   3486e96ed6b09d33d387b0220c0a3e05
#
_cell.length_a   1.000
_cell.length_b   1.000
_cell.length_c   1.000
_cell.angle_alpha   90.00
_cell.angle_beta   90.00
_cell.angle_gamma   90.00
#
_symmetry.space_group_name_H-M   'P 1'
#
loop_
_entity.id
_entity.type
_entity.pdbx_description
1 polymer ?
#
loop_
_entity_poly.entity_id
_entity_poly.type
_entity_poly.pdbx_seq_one_letter_code
_entity_poly.pdbx_strand_id
1 'polypeptide(L)'
;MRDLLNLLKTGQDDFTTISAGLASPQVIKSWSFGEVKKPETINYRTFKPERDGLFCAKIFGPIKDYECICGKYKRMKHRGVVCEKCGVEVTLAKVRRERMGHIDLAAPVAHIWFLKSLPSRIGLLLNVTLREIERVLYFESYIVTDPGLTELEKGQILTEEEWVEKYEEFGDEFSAGMGAEAVQVLLEELDIDDEIRIIREEIPQTNSETKLN
;
A
#
# COMPACT_ATOMS: atom_id res chain seq x y z
N MET A 1 -13.21 -45.78 4.87
CA MET A 1 -11.92 -45.49 5.53
C MET A 1 -10.87 -44.88 4.58
N ARG A 2 -10.72 -45.35 3.34
CA ARG A 2 -9.81 -44.75 2.36
C ARG A 2 -10.19 -43.31 2.00
N ASP A 3 -11.47 -42.99 1.86
CA ASP A 3 -11.94 -41.64 1.50
C ASP A 3 -11.72 -40.61 2.64
N LEU A 4 -11.78 -41.07 3.89
CA LEU A 4 -11.48 -40.22 5.04
C LEU A 4 -9.98 -39.89 5.15
N LEU A 5 -9.13 -40.86 4.79
CA LEU A 5 -7.68 -40.67 4.72
C LEU A 5 -7.26 -39.77 3.55
N ASN A 6 -7.98 -39.79 2.43
CA ASN A 6 -7.77 -38.88 1.32
C ASN A 6 -8.23 -37.45 1.67
N LEU A 7 -9.34 -37.29 2.41
CA LEU A 7 -9.77 -35.98 2.94
C LEU A 7 -8.79 -35.37 3.96
N LEU A 8 -8.07 -36.22 4.70
CA LEU A 8 -7.02 -35.78 5.61
C LEU A 8 -5.68 -35.47 4.90
N LYS A 9 -5.48 -36.03 3.70
CA LYS A 9 -4.29 -35.77 2.86
C LYS A 9 -4.40 -34.52 1.97
N THR A 10 -5.58 -33.94 1.81
CA THR A 10 -5.81 -32.73 1.01
C THR A 10 -5.37 -31.43 1.70
N GLY A 11 -4.43 -31.48 2.62
CA GLY A 11 -3.92 -30.32 3.35
C GLY A 11 -2.39 -30.17 3.39
N GLN A 12 -1.66 -31.07 2.74
CA GLN A 12 -0.23 -30.91 2.56
C GLN A 12 0.02 -30.68 1.06
N ASP A 13 0.05 -29.41 0.68
CA ASP A 13 0.64 -29.03 -0.60
C ASP A 13 2.15 -29.30 -0.47
N ASP A 14 2.63 -30.34 -1.14
CA ASP A 14 4.05 -30.62 -1.26
C ASP A 14 4.69 -29.53 -2.12
N PHE A 15 5.32 -28.55 -1.50
CA PHE A 15 6.06 -27.52 -2.16
C PHE A 15 7.56 -27.73 -2.01
N THR A 16 8.31 -27.44 -3.06
CA THR A 16 9.78 -27.54 -3.07
C THR A 16 10.46 -26.24 -2.68
N THR A 17 9.78 -25.11 -2.89
CA THR A 17 10.32 -23.79 -2.63
C THR A 17 9.27 -22.86 -2.07
N ILE A 18 9.70 -21.91 -1.23
CA ILE A 18 8.91 -20.79 -0.76
C ILE A 18 9.60 -19.52 -1.22
N SER A 19 8.86 -18.60 -1.85
CA SER A 19 9.35 -17.30 -2.22
C SER A 19 8.56 -16.20 -1.51
N ALA A 20 9.24 -15.14 -1.10
CA ALA A 20 8.62 -13.95 -0.55
C ALA A 20 8.77 -12.80 -1.56
N GLY A 21 7.68 -12.09 -1.81
CA GLY A 21 7.65 -10.96 -2.73
C GLY A 21 6.67 -9.89 -2.26
N LEU A 22 6.72 -8.74 -2.92
CA LEU A 22 5.75 -7.66 -2.68
C LEU A 22 4.51 -7.89 -3.53
N ALA A 23 3.34 -7.67 -2.94
CA ALA A 23 2.08 -7.66 -3.64
C ALA A 23 1.70 -6.24 -4.04
N SER A 24 1.28 -6.04 -5.28
CA SER A 24 0.72 -4.75 -5.71
C SER A 24 -0.64 -4.50 -5.04
N PRO A 25 -1.10 -3.24 -4.95
CA PRO A 25 -2.44 -2.92 -4.44
C PRO A 25 -3.55 -3.69 -5.16
N GLN A 26 -3.42 -3.90 -6.47
CA GLN A 26 -4.37 -4.66 -7.28
C GLN A 26 -4.42 -6.13 -6.87
N VAL A 27 -3.27 -6.74 -6.62
CA VAL A 27 -3.16 -8.12 -6.14
C VAL A 27 -3.78 -8.24 -4.74
N ILE A 28 -3.50 -7.30 -3.82
CA ILE A 28 -4.11 -7.29 -2.48
C ILE A 28 -5.64 -7.18 -2.58
N LYS A 29 -6.15 -6.29 -3.44
CA LYS A 29 -7.60 -6.15 -3.68
C LYS A 29 -8.22 -7.42 -4.25
N SER A 30 -7.50 -8.17 -5.09
CA SER A 30 -7.99 -9.45 -5.62
C SER A 30 -8.16 -10.52 -4.56
N TRP A 31 -7.39 -10.51 -3.49
CA TRP A 31 -7.51 -11.43 -2.35
C TRP A 31 -8.57 -11.01 -1.35
N SER A 32 -9.00 -9.75 -1.39
CA SER A 32 -9.87 -9.15 -0.41
C SER A 32 -11.34 -9.49 -0.63
N PHE A 33 -12.05 -9.77 0.44
CA PHE A 33 -13.50 -9.95 0.45
C PHE A 33 -14.27 -8.63 0.65
N GLY A 34 -13.58 -7.52 0.85
CA GLY A 34 -14.16 -6.19 0.94
C GLY A 34 -13.29 -5.19 1.68
N GLU A 35 -13.67 -3.93 1.58
CA GLU A 35 -13.00 -2.80 2.20
C GLU A 35 -13.50 -2.58 3.63
N VAL A 36 -12.58 -2.42 4.56
CA VAL A 36 -12.84 -1.99 5.93
C VAL A 36 -12.84 -0.46 5.97
N LYS A 37 -14.01 0.14 6.21
CA LYS A 37 -14.20 1.60 6.17
C LYS A 37 -14.23 2.27 7.53
N LYS A 38 -14.38 1.49 8.60
CA LYS A 38 -14.57 1.97 9.97
C LYS A 38 -13.61 1.31 10.93
N PRO A 39 -13.11 2.05 11.94
CA PRO A 39 -12.20 1.50 12.94
C PRO A 39 -12.93 0.65 14.01
N GLU A 40 -14.27 0.68 14.04
CA GLU A 40 -15.05 -0.04 15.04
C GLU A 40 -14.87 -1.56 14.89
N THR A 41 -14.86 -2.24 16.01
CA THR A 41 -14.72 -3.70 16.09
C THR A 41 -16.04 -4.38 16.36
N ILE A 42 -16.59 -4.18 17.54
CA ILE A 42 -17.86 -4.77 18.00
C ILE A 42 -18.77 -3.71 18.62
N ASN A 43 -20.08 -3.96 18.56
CA ASN A 43 -21.04 -3.18 19.29
C ASN A 43 -21.06 -3.61 20.76
N TYR A 44 -20.77 -2.71 21.68
CA TYR A 44 -20.67 -3.03 23.13
C TYR A 44 -22.00 -3.51 23.76
N ARG A 45 -23.14 -3.13 23.19
CA ARG A 45 -24.47 -3.54 23.69
C ARG A 45 -24.84 -4.95 23.22
N THR A 46 -24.53 -5.29 21.97
CA THR A 46 -24.99 -6.53 21.33
C THR A 46 -23.88 -7.56 21.19
N PHE A 47 -22.62 -7.20 21.41
CA PHE A 47 -21.41 -7.98 21.20
C PHE A 47 -21.27 -8.56 19.78
N LYS A 48 -21.98 -7.95 18.80
CA LYS A 48 -21.90 -8.33 17.40
C LYS A 48 -20.89 -7.42 16.68
N PRO A 49 -20.18 -7.94 15.65
CA PRO A 49 -19.31 -7.13 14.82
C PRO A 49 -20.06 -5.98 14.18
N GLU A 50 -19.46 -4.80 14.22
CA GLU A 50 -19.96 -3.64 13.49
C GLU A 50 -19.80 -3.84 11.98
N ARG A 51 -20.77 -3.29 11.25
CA ARG A 51 -20.76 -3.36 9.79
C ARG A 51 -19.65 -2.46 9.24
N ASP A 52 -18.92 -2.97 8.25
CA ASP A 52 -17.81 -2.31 7.58
C ASP A 52 -16.61 -1.98 8.51
N GLY A 53 -16.62 -2.53 9.73
CA GLY A 53 -15.56 -2.43 10.72
C GLY A 53 -14.52 -3.55 10.60
N LEU A 54 -13.55 -3.52 11.51
CA LEU A 54 -12.40 -4.45 11.52
C LEU A 54 -12.81 -5.93 11.72
N PHE A 55 -13.99 -6.20 12.27
CA PHE A 55 -14.52 -7.56 12.46
C PHE A 55 -15.78 -7.85 11.64
N CYS A 56 -16.06 -7.05 10.63
CA CYS A 56 -17.28 -7.12 9.83
C CYS A 56 -17.59 -8.54 9.35
N ALA A 57 -18.78 -9.03 9.67
CA ALA A 57 -19.21 -10.36 9.26
C ALA A 57 -19.51 -10.48 7.77
N LYS A 58 -19.83 -9.37 7.09
CA LYS A 58 -20.02 -9.34 5.65
C LYS A 58 -18.71 -9.58 4.91
N ILE A 59 -17.59 -9.02 5.41
CA ILE A 59 -16.27 -9.15 4.82
C ILE A 59 -15.63 -10.48 5.22
N PHE A 60 -15.54 -10.76 6.52
CA PHE A 60 -14.77 -11.89 7.04
C PHE A 60 -15.58 -13.16 7.23
N GLY A 61 -16.88 -13.09 7.23
CA GLY A 61 -17.76 -14.26 7.41
C GLY A 61 -18.50 -14.28 8.75
N PRO A 62 -19.37 -15.29 8.94
CA PRO A 62 -20.22 -15.41 10.10
C PRO A 62 -19.43 -15.70 11.40
N ILE A 63 -20.01 -15.36 12.56
CA ILE A 63 -19.43 -15.66 13.88
C ILE A 63 -19.73 -17.10 14.29
N LYS A 64 -20.93 -17.59 13.95
CA LYS A 64 -21.38 -18.95 14.24
C LYS A 64 -21.54 -19.74 12.95
N ASP A 65 -21.23 -21.02 13.00
CA ASP A 65 -21.36 -21.91 11.85
C ASP A 65 -22.77 -21.89 11.30
N TYR A 66 -22.86 -21.66 9.98
CA TYR A 66 -24.09 -21.68 9.22
C TYR A 66 -25.21 -20.76 9.74
N GLU A 67 -24.83 -19.64 10.37
CA GLU A 67 -25.78 -18.64 10.88
C GLU A 67 -25.37 -17.23 10.41
N CYS A 68 -26.28 -16.52 9.72
CA CYS A 68 -26.06 -15.12 9.40
C CYS A 68 -26.23 -14.23 10.66
N ILE A 69 -25.63 -13.04 10.67
CA ILE A 69 -25.58 -12.18 11.87
C ILE A 69 -26.96 -11.67 12.33
N CYS A 70 -27.91 -11.51 11.38
CA CYS A 70 -29.28 -11.10 11.71
C CYS A 70 -30.19 -12.26 12.13
N GLY A 71 -29.74 -13.51 12.00
CA GLY A 71 -30.49 -14.71 12.39
C GLY A 71 -31.57 -15.15 11.40
N LYS A 72 -31.70 -14.50 10.22
CA LYS A 72 -32.68 -14.89 9.18
C LYS A 72 -32.41 -16.29 8.64
N TYR A 73 -31.17 -16.58 8.35
CA TYR A 73 -30.70 -17.90 7.88
C TYR A 73 -29.91 -18.57 8.99
N LYS A 74 -30.34 -19.78 9.32
CA LYS A 74 -29.72 -20.67 10.30
C LYS A 74 -29.65 -22.08 9.74
N ARG A 75 -28.68 -22.84 10.17
CA ARG A 75 -28.45 -24.24 9.83
C ARG A 75 -27.86 -24.44 8.43
N MET A 76 -27.30 -25.62 8.25
CA MET A 76 -26.54 -26.08 7.08
C MET A 76 -27.36 -26.10 5.77
N LYS A 77 -28.68 -26.19 5.84
CA LYS A 77 -29.55 -26.19 4.65
C LYS A 77 -29.44 -24.91 3.79
N HIS A 78 -28.96 -23.82 4.36
CA HIS A 78 -28.77 -22.54 3.69
C HIS A 78 -27.28 -22.25 3.38
N ARG A 79 -26.43 -23.29 3.39
CA ARG A 79 -25.00 -23.12 3.08
C ARG A 79 -24.78 -22.42 1.75
N GLY A 80 -23.87 -21.43 1.73
CA GLY A 80 -23.51 -20.64 0.54
C GLY A 80 -24.48 -19.52 0.18
N VAL A 81 -25.63 -19.39 0.89
CA VAL A 81 -26.56 -18.29 0.67
C VAL A 81 -26.02 -17.02 1.29
N VAL A 82 -26.00 -15.93 0.53
CA VAL A 82 -25.73 -14.58 1.04
C VAL A 82 -27.04 -13.97 1.53
N CYS A 83 -27.08 -13.59 2.79
CA CYS A 83 -28.29 -13.02 3.41
C CYS A 83 -28.61 -11.64 2.83
N GLU A 84 -29.80 -11.45 2.27
CA GLU A 84 -30.22 -10.18 1.66
C GLU A 84 -30.32 -9.05 2.70
N LYS A 85 -30.59 -9.39 3.98
CA LYS A 85 -30.76 -8.41 5.05
C LYS A 85 -29.42 -7.90 5.61
N CYS A 86 -28.46 -8.81 5.87
CA CYS A 86 -27.20 -8.45 6.53
C CYS A 86 -25.96 -8.62 5.64
N GLY A 87 -26.10 -9.21 4.45
CA GLY A 87 -25.01 -9.42 3.50
C GLY A 87 -24.01 -10.50 3.91
N VAL A 88 -24.27 -11.25 4.99
CA VAL A 88 -23.37 -12.29 5.50
C VAL A 88 -23.65 -13.61 4.77
N GLU A 89 -22.59 -14.24 4.28
CA GLU A 89 -22.65 -15.57 3.69
C GLU A 89 -22.82 -16.64 4.79
N VAL A 90 -23.72 -17.58 4.55
CA VAL A 90 -23.98 -18.70 5.47
C VAL A 90 -22.97 -19.80 5.25
N THR A 91 -21.89 -19.78 6.01
CA THR A 91 -20.78 -20.74 5.91
C THR A 91 -20.18 -21.05 7.30
N LEU A 92 -19.08 -21.77 7.34
CA LEU A 92 -18.37 -22.05 8.58
C LEU A 92 -17.72 -20.78 9.14
N ALA A 93 -17.74 -20.62 10.45
CA ALA A 93 -17.05 -19.52 11.14
C ALA A 93 -15.53 -19.56 10.95
N LYS A 94 -14.96 -20.69 10.62
CA LYS A 94 -13.53 -20.87 10.32
C LYS A 94 -13.02 -19.94 9.23
N VAL A 95 -13.87 -19.60 8.24
CA VAL A 95 -13.49 -18.71 7.12
C VAL A 95 -13.03 -17.33 7.60
N ARG A 96 -13.41 -16.91 8.81
CA ARG A 96 -12.93 -15.66 9.41
C ARG A 96 -11.43 -15.61 9.66
N ARG A 97 -10.77 -16.76 9.73
CA ARG A 97 -9.32 -16.88 9.86
C ARG A 97 -8.59 -16.98 8.51
N GLU A 98 -9.34 -17.16 7.44
CA GLU A 98 -8.81 -17.37 6.08
C GLU A 98 -9.05 -16.16 5.18
N ARG A 99 -10.17 -15.46 5.37
CA ARG A 99 -10.56 -14.31 4.54
C ARG A 99 -9.77 -13.06 4.88
N MET A 100 -9.32 -12.38 3.84
CA MET A 100 -8.63 -11.10 3.91
C MET A 100 -9.59 -9.96 3.56
N GLY A 101 -9.41 -8.82 4.21
CA GLY A 101 -10.00 -7.55 3.84
C GLY A 101 -8.89 -6.55 3.49
N HIS A 102 -9.24 -5.40 2.97
CA HIS A 102 -8.28 -4.33 2.71
C HIS A 102 -8.77 -3.00 3.28
N ILE A 103 -7.84 -2.08 3.44
CA ILE A 103 -8.10 -0.69 3.80
C ILE A 103 -7.47 0.15 2.69
N ASP A 104 -8.27 0.95 1.99
CA ASP A 104 -7.75 1.94 1.06
C ASP A 104 -7.19 3.13 1.85
N LEU A 105 -5.94 3.47 1.57
CA LEU A 105 -5.29 4.61 2.22
C LEU A 105 -5.80 5.92 1.61
N ALA A 106 -5.93 6.95 2.45
CA ALA A 106 -6.36 8.29 2.01
C ALA A 106 -5.29 9.01 1.17
N ALA A 107 -4.02 8.67 1.38
CA ALA A 107 -2.88 9.22 0.67
C ALA A 107 -1.84 8.12 0.41
N PRO A 108 -0.97 8.24 -0.61
CA PRO A 108 0.12 7.31 -0.83
C PRO A 108 1.08 7.28 0.35
N VAL A 109 1.69 6.13 0.59
CA VAL A 109 2.69 5.94 1.66
C VAL A 109 3.92 5.26 1.08
N ALA A 110 5.09 5.80 1.35
CA ALA A 110 6.35 5.21 0.92
C ALA A 110 6.60 3.87 1.64
N HIS A 111 6.90 2.83 0.85
CA HIS A 111 7.18 1.52 1.41
C HIS A 111 8.54 1.51 2.10
N ILE A 112 8.58 1.02 3.34
CA ILE A 112 9.78 1.05 4.19
C ILE A 112 11.00 0.33 3.57
N TRP A 113 10.80 -0.73 2.79
CA TRP A 113 11.89 -1.45 2.14
C TRP A 113 12.57 -0.63 1.04
N PHE A 114 11.85 0.28 0.40
CA PHE A 114 12.41 1.16 -0.63
C PHE A 114 12.90 2.48 -0.06
N LEU A 115 12.34 2.91 1.07
CA LEU A 115 12.73 4.15 1.74
C LEU A 115 13.94 3.95 2.66
N LYS A 116 13.83 3.05 3.65
CA LYS A 116 14.81 2.91 4.75
C LYS A 116 15.85 1.80 4.54
N SER A 117 15.90 1.18 3.38
CA SER A 117 17.05 0.33 3.02
C SER A 117 18.32 1.16 2.90
N LEU A 118 19.45 0.57 3.18
CA LEU A 118 20.76 1.21 2.99
C LEU A 118 21.49 0.54 1.83
N PRO A 119 21.67 1.23 0.71
CA PRO A 119 21.20 2.60 0.38
C PRO A 119 19.70 2.67 0.11
N SER A 120 19.08 3.84 0.31
CA SER A 120 17.66 4.08 -0.01
C SER A 120 17.43 3.95 -1.51
N ARG A 121 16.51 3.05 -1.93
CA ARG A 121 16.19 2.87 -3.35
C ARG A 121 15.50 4.10 -3.93
N ILE A 122 14.57 4.69 -3.20
CA ILE A 122 13.91 5.94 -3.60
C ILE A 122 14.92 7.07 -3.70
N GLY A 123 15.83 7.18 -2.71
CA GLY A 123 16.87 8.20 -2.71
C GLY A 123 17.82 8.09 -3.89
N LEU A 124 18.24 6.88 -4.24
CA LEU A 124 19.11 6.65 -5.40
C LEU A 124 18.44 7.03 -6.72
N LEU A 125 17.15 6.65 -6.91
CA LEU A 125 16.41 6.95 -8.12
C LEU A 125 16.17 8.45 -8.32
N LEU A 126 15.95 9.19 -7.23
CA LEU A 126 15.71 10.63 -7.27
C LEU A 126 16.97 11.47 -7.05
N ASN A 127 18.14 10.83 -6.89
CA ASN A 127 19.41 11.48 -6.56
C ASN A 127 19.33 12.39 -5.31
N VAL A 128 18.55 11.97 -4.31
CA VAL A 128 18.30 12.71 -3.07
C VAL A 128 18.70 11.84 -1.88
N THR A 129 19.27 12.44 -0.84
CA THR A 129 19.67 11.70 0.37
C THR A 129 18.43 11.20 1.14
N LEU A 130 18.58 10.08 1.87
CA LEU A 130 17.51 9.54 2.71
C LEU A 130 16.97 10.59 3.70
N ARG A 131 17.87 11.40 4.28
CA ARG A 131 17.50 12.43 5.25
C ARG A 131 16.63 13.53 4.64
N GLU A 132 16.93 13.93 3.44
CA GLU A 132 16.15 14.92 2.69
C GLU A 132 14.77 14.38 2.32
N ILE A 133 14.69 13.14 1.81
CA ILE A 133 13.40 12.50 1.51
C ILE A 133 12.56 12.35 2.78
N GLU A 134 13.15 11.99 3.92
CA GLU A 134 12.42 11.92 5.19
C GLU A 134 11.83 13.27 5.56
N ARG A 135 12.57 14.38 5.39
CA ARG A 135 12.04 15.73 5.63
C ARG A 135 10.84 16.06 4.75
N VAL A 136 10.89 15.68 3.48
CA VAL A 136 9.75 15.86 2.55
C VAL A 136 8.56 15.01 2.98
N LEU A 137 8.76 13.73 3.28
CA LEU A 137 7.71 12.81 3.67
C LEU A 137 7.04 13.18 5.00
N TYR A 138 7.77 13.79 5.91
CA TYR A 138 7.26 14.26 7.21
C TYR A 138 6.76 15.71 7.18
N PHE A 139 6.63 16.30 5.99
CA PHE A 139 6.11 17.66 5.79
C PHE A 139 6.96 18.77 6.43
N GLU A 140 8.28 18.58 6.46
CA GLU A 140 9.25 19.57 6.96
C GLU A 140 9.88 20.40 5.84
N SER A 141 9.83 19.91 4.60
CA SER A 141 10.44 20.55 3.42
C SER A 141 9.66 20.26 2.16
N TYR A 142 9.74 21.19 1.22
CA TYR A 142 9.20 21.02 -0.14
C TYR A 142 10.21 20.32 -1.04
N ILE A 143 9.73 19.63 -2.06
CA ILE A 143 10.52 19.11 -3.17
C ILE A 143 9.94 19.64 -4.48
N VAL A 144 10.81 20.14 -5.35
CA VAL A 144 10.41 20.64 -6.66
C VAL A 144 10.02 19.48 -7.55
N THR A 145 8.75 19.44 -7.98
CA THR A 145 8.23 18.42 -8.89
C THR A 145 8.40 18.82 -10.34
N ASP A 146 8.13 20.09 -10.66
CA ASP A 146 8.31 20.66 -11.98
C ASP A 146 9.00 22.04 -11.84
N PRO A 147 10.22 22.21 -12.37
CA PRO A 147 10.93 23.47 -12.31
C PRO A 147 10.39 24.53 -13.30
N GLY A 148 9.58 24.12 -14.29
CA GLY A 148 9.09 25.04 -15.33
C GLY A 148 10.22 25.74 -16.07
N LEU A 149 10.10 27.09 -16.19
CA LEU A 149 11.11 27.95 -16.81
C LEU A 149 12.02 28.67 -15.79
N THR A 150 12.01 28.22 -14.52
CA THR A 150 12.78 28.83 -13.45
C THR A 150 14.20 28.27 -13.38
N GLU A 151 15.04 28.89 -12.52
CA GLU A 151 16.40 28.42 -12.25
C GLU A 151 16.47 27.22 -11.30
N LEU A 152 15.31 26.68 -10.86
CA LEU A 152 15.21 25.56 -9.96
C LEU A 152 15.49 24.24 -10.68
N GLU A 153 15.99 23.26 -9.93
CA GLU A 153 16.20 21.91 -10.46
C GLU A 153 15.10 20.96 -9.99
N LYS A 154 14.72 20.01 -10.85
CA LYS A 154 13.78 18.94 -10.49
C LYS A 154 14.36 18.08 -9.36
N GLY A 155 13.57 17.87 -8.30
CA GLY A 155 14.03 17.14 -7.10
C GLY A 155 14.79 18.02 -6.09
N GLN A 156 14.98 19.32 -6.34
CA GLN A 156 15.57 20.25 -5.39
C GLN A 156 14.71 20.37 -4.13
N ILE A 157 15.36 20.34 -2.97
CA ILE A 157 14.69 20.49 -1.67
C ILE A 157 14.70 21.96 -1.27
N LEU A 158 13.52 22.45 -0.88
CA LEU A 158 13.33 23.82 -0.41
C LEU A 158 12.80 23.78 1.03
N THR A 159 13.33 24.65 1.88
CA THR A 159 12.70 24.94 3.17
C THR A 159 11.42 25.74 2.96
N GLU A 160 10.60 25.90 4.00
CA GLU A 160 9.37 26.70 3.91
C GLU A 160 9.69 28.17 3.56
N GLU A 161 10.77 28.73 4.13
CA GLU A 161 11.21 30.10 3.86
C GLU A 161 11.66 30.26 2.40
N GLU A 162 12.52 29.37 1.92
CA GLU A 162 12.99 29.37 0.52
C GLU A 162 11.83 29.15 -0.48
N TRP A 163 10.86 28.29 -0.12
CA TRP A 163 9.69 28.10 -0.97
C TRP A 163 8.84 29.37 -1.09
N VAL A 164 8.62 30.09 0.03
CA VAL A 164 7.87 31.36 0.01
C VAL A 164 8.60 32.40 -0.83
N GLU A 165 9.92 32.55 -0.65
CA GLU A 165 10.73 33.49 -1.46
C GLU A 165 10.64 33.16 -2.96
N LYS A 166 10.78 31.89 -3.33
CA LYS A 166 10.69 31.45 -4.72
C LYS A 166 9.29 31.58 -5.29
N TYR A 167 8.27 31.34 -4.48
CA TYR A 167 6.88 31.54 -4.90
C TYR A 167 6.53 33.03 -5.10
N GLU A 168 7.09 33.94 -4.31
CA GLU A 168 6.95 35.37 -4.51
C GLU A 168 7.68 35.87 -5.79
N GLU A 169 8.80 35.21 -6.14
CA GLU A 169 9.59 35.54 -7.31
C GLU A 169 8.99 35.00 -8.62
N PHE A 170 8.58 33.73 -8.65
CA PHE A 170 8.19 33.00 -9.87
C PHE A 170 6.70 32.66 -9.93
N GLY A 171 5.96 32.79 -8.82
CA GLY A 171 4.53 32.45 -8.76
C GLY A 171 4.25 31.00 -9.13
N ASP A 172 3.33 30.81 -10.08
CA ASP A 172 2.88 29.49 -10.55
C ASP A 172 3.75 28.90 -11.69
N GLU A 173 4.92 29.50 -11.98
CA GLU A 173 5.81 29.01 -13.06
C GLU A 173 6.52 27.71 -12.72
N PHE A 174 6.58 27.34 -11.43
CA PHE A 174 7.11 26.05 -10.97
C PHE A 174 6.13 25.35 -10.04
N SER A 175 6.30 24.06 -9.87
CA SER A 175 5.53 23.24 -8.93
C SER A 175 6.43 22.59 -7.90
N ALA A 176 6.06 22.70 -6.63
CA ALA A 176 6.71 22.00 -5.53
C ALA A 176 5.66 21.43 -4.58
N GLY A 177 5.95 20.32 -3.96
CA GLY A 177 5.02 19.65 -3.05
C GLY A 177 5.71 19.06 -1.83
N MET A 178 4.92 18.59 -0.89
CA MET A 178 5.37 17.87 0.30
C MET A 178 4.70 16.49 0.38
N GLY A 179 5.27 15.61 1.20
CA GLY A 179 4.70 14.31 1.48
C GLY A 179 4.97 13.27 0.39
N ALA A 180 4.34 12.12 0.54
CA ALA A 180 4.54 10.99 -0.36
C ALA A 180 3.93 11.22 -1.77
N GLU A 181 2.95 12.11 -1.91
CA GLU A 181 2.36 12.46 -3.20
C GLU A 181 3.38 13.11 -4.12
N ALA A 182 4.16 14.09 -3.61
CA ALA A 182 5.20 14.75 -4.39
C ALA A 182 6.30 13.76 -4.82
N VAL A 183 6.71 12.86 -3.93
CA VAL A 183 7.68 11.80 -4.24
C VAL A 183 7.12 10.82 -5.27
N GLN A 184 5.83 10.51 -5.21
CA GLN A 184 5.16 9.65 -6.19
C GLN A 184 5.17 10.27 -7.58
N VAL A 185 4.83 11.54 -7.71
CA VAL A 185 4.86 12.27 -9.00
C VAL A 185 6.25 12.18 -9.62
N LEU A 186 7.31 12.47 -8.85
CA LEU A 186 8.68 12.39 -9.35
C LEU A 186 9.07 10.98 -9.83
N LEU A 187 8.61 9.93 -9.11
CA LEU A 187 8.89 8.55 -9.50
C LEU A 187 8.09 8.09 -10.73
N GLU A 188 6.86 8.58 -10.91
CA GLU A 188 6.02 8.28 -12.06
C GLU A 188 6.52 8.94 -13.35
N GLU A 189 7.15 10.11 -13.23
CA GLU A 189 7.73 10.85 -14.35
C GLU A 189 9.16 10.42 -14.72
N LEU A 190 9.76 9.51 -13.92
CA LEU A 190 11.12 9.04 -14.14
C LEU A 190 11.18 8.08 -15.34
N ASP A 191 11.95 8.44 -16.37
CA ASP A 191 12.29 7.52 -17.48
C ASP A 191 13.58 6.76 -17.12
N ILE A 192 13.40 5.49 -16.73
CA ILE A 192 14.52 4.63 -16.29
C ILE A 192 15.51 4.36 -17.42
N ASP A 193 15.06 4.23 -18.66
CA ASP A 193 15.93 3.94 -19.81
C ASP A 193 16.81 5.15 -20.16
N ASP A 194 16.27 6.35 -20.02
CA ASP A 194 17.00 7.59 -20.22
C ASP A 194 18.03 7.82 -19.10
N GLU A 195 17.66 7.60 -17.85
CA GLU A 195 18.57 7.66 -16.70
C GLU A 195 19.74 6.67 -16.84
N ILE A 196 19.47 5.44 -17.26
CA ILE A 196 20.51 4.46 -17.53
C ILE A 196 21.48 4.94 -18.63
N ARG A 197 20.96 5.61 -19.66
CA ARG A 197 21.79 6.16 -20.73
C ARG A 197 22.69 7.28 -20.20
N ILE A 198 22.15 8.24 -19.45
CA ILE A 198 22.89 9.36 -18.87
C ILE A 198 24.01 8.84 -17.95
N ILE A 199 23.68 7.94 -17.03
CA ILE A 199 24.65 7.37 -16.09
C ILE A 199 25.77 6.62 -16.85
N ARG A 200 25.47 5.87 -17.91
CA ARG A 200 26.48 5.19 -18.73
C ARG A 200 27.42 6.14 -19.44
N GLU A 201 26.97 7.33 -19.81
CA GLU A 201 27.79 8.38 -20.41
C GLU A 201 28.68 9.09 -19.36
N GLU A 202 28.20 9.19 -18.12
CA GLU A 202 28.96 9.82 -17.01
C GLU A 202 30.04 8.93 -16.41
N ILE A 203 29.84 7.61 -16.35
CA ILE A 203 30.76 6.64 -15.75
C ILE A 203 32.21 6.83 -16.24
N PRO A 204 32.51 6.91 -17.56
CA PRO A 204 33.87 7.06 -18.04
C PRO A 204 34.50 8.43 -17.74
N GLN A 205 33.69 9.44 -17.38
CA GLN A 205 34.13 10.80 -17.07
C GLN A 205 34.40 10.99 -15.56
N THR A 206 33.96 10.04 -14.75
CA THR A 206 34.01 10.15 -13.28
C THR A 206 35.23 9.39 -12.73
N ASN A 207 36.09 10.12 -12.01
CA ASN A 207 37.25 9.57 -11.28
C ASN A 207 36.94 9.26 -9.80
N SER A 208 35.71 9.37 -9.35
CA SER A 208 35.32 9.18 -7.94
C SER A 208 34.85 7.75 -7.72
N GLU A 209 35.59 6.99 -6.89
CA GLU A 209 35.19 5.62 -6.50
C GLU A 209 33.82 5.55 -5.83
N THR A 210 33.39 6.60 -5.14
CA THR A 210 32.07 6.70 -4.49
C THR A 210 30.91 6.85 -5.46
N LYS A 211 31.14 7.37 -6.69
CA LYS A 211 30.11 7.48 -7.73
C LYS A 211 30.07 6.26 -8.64
N LEU A 212 31.13 5.43 -8.64
CA LEU A 212 31.22 4.22 -9.43
C LEU A 212 30.63 2.98 -8.75
N ASN A 213 30.44 3.02 -7.43
CA ASN A 213 29.83 1.98 -6.60
C ASN A 213 28.36 2.28 -6.33
#